data_e9df8cb35cc322c30372fbbe22b7ed49
#
_entry.id   e9df8cb35cc322c30372fbbe22b7ed49
#
_cell.length_a   1.000
_cell.length_b   1.000
_cell.length_c   1.000
_cell.angle_alpha   90.00
_cell.angle_beta   90.00
_cell.angle_gamma   90.00
#
_symmetry.space_group_name_H-M   'P 1'
#
loop_
_entity.id
_entity.type
_entity.pdbx_description
1 polymer ?
#
loop_
_entity_poly.entity_id
_entity_poly.type
_entity_poly.pdbx_seq_one_letter_code
_entity_poly.pdbx_strand_id
1 'polypeptide(L)'
;MGAIQKVVLAYSGGLDTSIIIPWLKENYDNPEIIAVSGDVGQGTELDGLEEKALKTGASKLIVADLTDEMVDDVIIPSMKMGAQYETYLLGTAFARPVIGKKLAEIALAEIRFELAIKRFAPNLKIIAPWREWDIKSRDEEIDYAEAHNVPLKITRETNYSKDKNLWHLSHEGLDLEDPANEPQY
;
A
#
# COMPACT_ATOMS: atom_id res chain seq x y z
N MET A 1 -27.65 2.95 1.13
CA MET A 1 -26.46 2.68 0.34
C MET A 1 -26.36 1.18 0.20
N GLY A 2 -26.12 0.63 -1.00
CA GLY A 2 -25.93 -0.82 -1.16
C GLY A 2 -24.69 -1.28 -0.39
N ALA A 3 -24.69 -2.56 0.05
CA ALA A 3 -23.52 -3.16 0.69
C ALA A 3 -22.30 -3.10 -0.25
N ILE A 4 -21.12 -2.85 0.29
CA ILE A 4 -19.87 -2.87 -0.48
C ILE A 4 -19.54 -4.34 -0.75
N GLN A 5 -19.57 -4.74 -2.01
CA GLN A 5 -19.33 -6.13 -2.39
C GLN A 5 -17.87 -6.39 -2.79
N LYS A 6 -17.17 -5.34 -3.26
CA LYS A 6 -15.81 -5.45 -3.77
C LYS A 6 -14.98 -4.24 -3.37
N VAL A 7 -13.75 -4.49 -2.93
CA VAL A 7 -12.76 -3.47 -2.55
C VAL A 7 -11.48 -3.71 -3.32
N VAL A 8 -10.91 -2.66 -3.91
CA VAL A 8 -9.56 -2.65 -4.46
C VAL A 8 -8.66 -1.95 -3.44
N LEU A 9 -7.69 -2.70 -2.91
CA LEU A 9 -6.81 -2.26 -1.83
C LEU A 9 -5.40 -2.01 -2.34
N ALA A 10 -4.87 -0.81 -2.11
CA ALA A 10 -3.43 -0.57 -2.26
C ALA A 10 -2.67 -1.40 -1.20
N TYR A 11 -1.81 -2.31 -1.66
CA TYR A 11 -1.21 -3.32 -0.82
C TYR A 11 0.31 -3.36 -1.00
N SER A 12 1.04 -3.04 0.04
CA SER A 12 2.51 -3.12 0.07
C SER A 12 3.03 -4.39 0.74
N GLY A 13 2.18 -5.12 1.44
CA GLY A 13 2.57 -6.24 2.27
C GLY A 13 3.17 -5.85 3.63
N GLY A 14 3.26 -4.56 3.93
CA GLY A 14 3.60 -4.05 5.26
C GLY A 14 2.52 -4.38 6.30
N LEU A 15 2.79 -4.04 7.56
CA LEU A 15 1.86 -4.26 8.67
C LEU A 15 0.53 -3.59 8.40
N ASP A 16 0.54 -2.27 8.20
CA ASP A 16 -0.65 -1.43 8.05
C ASP A 16 -1.57 -1.94 6.93
N THR A 17 -1.01 -2.20 5.74
CA THR A 17 -1.80 -2.67 4.61
C THR A 17 -2.30 -4.11 4.78
N SER A 18 -1.59 -4.93 5.56
CA SER A 18 -2.01 -6.31 5.82
C SER A 18 -3.17 -6.39 6.79
N ILE A 19 -3.18 -5.60 7.86
CA ILE A 19 -4.29 -5.59 8.84
C ILE A 19 -5.58 -4.97 8.28
N ILE A 20 -5.48 -4.15 7.22
CA ILE A 20 -6.65 -3.61 6.52
C ILE A 20 -7.52 -4.72 5.94
N ILE A 21 -6.95 -5.83 5.50
CA ILE A 21 -7.72 -6.92 4.87
C ILE A 21 -8.75 -7.54 5.84
N PRO A 22 -8.37 -8.07 7.01
CA PRO A 22 -9.35 -8.58 7.96
C PRO A 22 -10.28 -7.47 8.47
N TRP A 23 -9.78 -6.26 8.72
CA TRP A 23 -10.61 -5.15 9.15
C TRP A 23 -11.72 -4.80 8.16
N LEU A 24 -11.44 -4.77 6.86
CA LEU A 24 -12.44 -4.55 5.81
C LEU A 24 -13.50 -5.65 5.81
N LYS A 25 -13.08 -6.90 6.01
CA LYS A 25 -14.01 -8.03 6.06
C LYS A 25 -14.99 -7.96 7.23
N GLU A 26 -14.49 -7.53 8.38
CA GLU A 26 -15.29 -7.37 9.60
C GLU A 26 -16.28 -6.20 9.51
N ASN A 27 -15.84 -5.07 8.93
CA ASN A 27 -16.60 -3.82 8.96
C ASN A 27 -17.51 -3.61 7.72
N TYR A 28 -17.34 -4.37 6.64
CA TYR A 28 -18.03 -4.17 5.36
C TYR A 28 -18.71 -5.43 4.81
N ASP A 29 -19.19 -6.31 5.69
CA ASP A 29 -19.96 -7.51 5.32
C ASP A 29 -19.17 -8.46 4.39
N ASN A 30 -17.88 -8.69 4.73
CA ASN A 30 -16.99 -9.63 4.06
C ASN A 30 -16.87 -9.42 2.53
N PRO A 31 -16.47 -8.22 2.05
CA PRO A 31 -16.36 -7.93 0.63
C PRO A 31 -15.26 -8.77 -0.04
N GLU A 32 -15.34 -8.93 -1.36
CA GLU A 32 -14.23 -9.41 -2.16
C GLU A 32 -13.10 -8.38 -2.13
N ILE A 33 -11.88 -8.77 -1.69
CA ILE A 33 -10.73 -7.87 -1.60
C ILE A 33 -9.72 -8.21 -2.68
N ILE A 34 -9.49 -7.26 -3.58
CA ILE A 34 -8.47 -7.31 -4.61
C ILE A 34 -7.30 -6.47 -4.15
N ALA A 35 -6.22 -7.13 -3.73
CA ALA A 35 -4.99 -6.45 -3.38
C ALA A 35 -4.25 -6.02 -4.66
N VAL A 36 -3.69 -4.81 -4.66
CA VAL A 36 -2.92 -4.26 -5.79
C VAL A 36 -1.62 -3.69 -5.27
N SER A 37 -0.51 -4.16 -5.82
CA SER A 37 0.83 -3.62 -5.59
C SER A 37 1.39 -3.04 -6.89
N GLY A 38 2.02 -1.88 -6.83
CA GLY A 38 2.77 -1.31 -7.94
C GLY A 38 4.24 -1.71 -7.83
N ASP A 39 4.79 -2.30 -8.88
CA ASP A 39 6.24 -2.45 -9.01
C ASP A 39 6.83 -1.14 -9.53
N VAL A 40 7.52 -0.44 -8.66
CA VAL A 40 8.25 0.79 -8.93
C VAL A 40 9.76 0.59 -8.72
N GLY A 41 10.22 -0.66 -8.79
CA GLY A 41 11.62 -1.06 -8.66
C GLY A 41 12.07 -1.40 -7.24
N GLN A 42 11.17 -1.85 -6.38
CA GLN A 42 11.49 -2.29 -5.01
C GLN A 42 12.14 -3.68 -4.96
N GLY A 43 12.22 -4.37 -6.09
CA GLY A 43 12.94 -5.64 -6.23
C GLY A 43 12.35 -6.77 -5.39
N THR A 44 13.16 -7.40 -4.53
CA THR A 44 12.78 -8.58 -3.74
C THR A 44 11.68 -8.34 -2.71
N GLU A 45 11.24 -7.10 -2.49
CA GLU A 45 10.12 -6.81 -1.60
C GLU A 45 8.78 -7.37 -2.12
N LEU A 46 8.70 -7.65 -3.43
CA LEU A 46 7.55 -8.29 -4.06
C LEU A 46 7.53 -9.83 -3.91
N ASP A 47 8.65 -10.43 -3.47
CA ASP A 47 8.75 -11.88 -3.33
C ASP A 47 7.82 -12.41 -2.22
N GLY A 48 6.98 -13.38 -2.58
CA GLY A 48 6.01 -13.99 -1.66
C GLY A 48 4.84 -13.08 -1.28
N LEU A 49 4.70 -11.91 -1.92
CA LEU A 49 3.63 -10.96 -1.61
C LEU A 49 2.25 -11.54 -1.91
N GLU A 50 2.10 -12.31 -3.01
CA GLU A 50 0.84 -12.95 -3.37
C GLU A 50 0.41 -13.97 -2.32
N GLU A 51 1.33 -14.85 -1.91
CA GLU A 51 1.05 -15.85 -0.88
C GLU A 51 0.62 -15.18 0.43
N LYS A 52 1.30 -14.10 0.81
CA LYS A 52 0.96 -13.32 1.98
C LYS A 52 -0.44 -12.69 1.88
N ALA A 53 -0.75 -12.03 0.76
CA ALA A 53 -2.05 -11.40 0.54
C ALA A 53 -3.19 -12.42 0.62
N LEU A 54 -3.03 -13.57 -0.05
CA LEU A 54 -4.03 -14.63 -0.03
C LEU A 54 -4.22 -15.25 1.37
N LYS A 55 -3.13 -15.50 2.09
CA LYS A 55 -3.19 -16.01 3.48
C LYS A 55 -3.85 -15.01 4.43
N THR A 56 -3.69 -13.73 4.18
CA THR A 56 -4.33 -12.67 4.98
C THR A 56 -5.82 -12.55 4.67
N GLY A 57 -6.27 -13.09 3.54
CA GLY A 57 -7.68 -13.14 3.17
C GLY A 57 -8.05 -12.31 1.94
N ALA A 58 -7.10 -11.78 1.19
CA ALA A 58 -7.39 -11.21 -0.12
C ALA A 58 -7.86 -12.31 -1.09
N SER A 59 -8.73 -11.94 -2.03
CA SER A 59 -9.25 -12.86 -3.06
C SER A 59 -8.24 -13.07 -4.18
N LYS A 60 -7.44 -12.04 -4.48
CA LYS A 60 -6.31 -12.09 -5.43
C LYS A 60 -5.35 -10.94 -5.16
N LEU A 61 -4.12 -11.07 -5.67
CA LEU A 61 -3.15 -9.98 -5.80
C LEU A 61 -2.95 -9.65 -7.28
N ILE A 62 -2.86 -8.37 -7.59
CA ILE A 62 -2.40 -7.86 -8.88
C ILE A 62 -1.10 -7.09 -8.61
N VAL A 63 0.00 -7.49 -9.24
CA VAL A 63 1.24 -6.72 -9.26
C VAL A 63 1.31 -6.02 -10.61
N ALA A 64 1.27 -4.69 -10.59
CA ALA A 64 1.36 -3.87 -11.79
C ALA A 64 2.80 -3.39 -11.98
N ASP A 65 3.43 -3.74 -13.10
CA ASP A 65 4.71 -3.18 -13.50
C ASP A 65 4.50 -1.70 -13.87
N LEU A 66 5.15 -0.81 -13.14
CA LEU A 66 5.11 0.64 -13.30
C LEU A 66 6.51 1.23 -13.48
N THR A 67 7.48 0.39 -13.80
CA THR A 67 8.88 0.80 -13.90
C THR A 67 9.10 1.81 -15.01
N ASP A 68 8.49 1.62 -16.16
CA ASP A 68 8.59 2.55 -17.29
C ASP A 68 7.90 3.89 -16.97
N GLU A 69 6.66 3.86 -16.44
CA GLU A 69 5.95 5.07 -16.02
C GLU A 69 6.71 5.81 -14.91
N MET A 70 7.34 5.08 -13.97
CA MET A 70 8.15 5.69 -12.92
C MET A 70 9.37 6.41 -13.50
N VAL A 71 10.02 5.85 -14.53
CA VAL A 71 11.17 6.47 -15.19
C VAL A 71 10.74 7.69 -16.03
N ASP A 72 9.77 7.51 -16.92
CA ASP A 72 9.43 8.50 -17.93
C ASP A 72 8.63 9.66 -17.37
N ASP A 73 7.62 9.37 -16.53
CA ASP A 73 6.70 10.39 -16.02
C ASP A 73 7.24 11.08 -14.75
N VAL A 74 8.19 10.45 -14.04
CA VAL A 74 8.63 10.93 -12.73
C VAL A 74 10.13 11.17 -12.65
N ILE A 75 10.96 10.13 -12.84
CA ILE A 75 12.40 10.24 -12.58
C ILE A 75 13.06 11.23 -13.55
N ILE A 76 12.83 11.06 -14.86
CA ILE A 76 13.43 11.96 -15.87
C ILE A 76 12.99 13.42 -15.68
N PRO A 77 11.70 13.74 -15.49
CA PRO A 77 11.29 15.10 -15.20
C PRO A 77 11.87 15.65 -13.89
N SER A 78 11.93 14.84 -12.83
CA SER A 78 12.48 15.24 -11.53
C SER A 78 13.97 15.58 -11.62
N MET A 79 14.74 14.76 -12.35
CA MET A 79 16.15 15.04 -12.63
C MET A 79 16.33 16.35 -13.40
N LYS A 80 15.53 16.58 -14.44
CA LYS A 80 15.58 17.81 -15.25
C LYS A 80 15.26 19.06 -14.45
N MET A 81 14.38 18.94 -13.45
CA MET A 81 14.00 20.05 -12.56
C MET A 81 14.93 20.22 -11.35
N GLY A 82 15.80 19.24 -11.08
CA GLY A 82 16.57 19.20 -9.83
C GLY A 82 15.65 19.07 -8.60
N ALA A 83 14.54 18.34 -8.74
CA ALA A 83 13.53 18.25 -7.71
C ALA A 83 14.01 17.41 -6.52
N GLN A 84 14.25 18.08 -5.41
CA GLN A 84 14.62 17.47 -4.13
C GLN A 84 14.21 18.41 -2.99
N TYR A 85 14.09 17.86 -1.79
CA TYR A 85 13.95 18.63 -0.57
C TYR A 85 15.20 18.40 0.28
N GLU A 86 16.07 19.43 0.36
CA GLU A 86 17.42 19.30 0.93
C GLU A 86 18.20 18.15 0.25
N THR A 87 18.48 17.07 0.98
CA THR A 87 19.12 15.85 0.45
C THR A 87 18.13 14.73 0.13
N TYR A 88 16.85 14.93 0.44
CA TYR A 88 15.79 13.94 0.23
C TYR A 88 15.25 14.00 -1.20
N LEU A 89 15.35 12.89 -1.94
CA LEU A 89 14.98 12.80 -3.36
C LEU A 89 13.48 12.65 -3.63
N LEU A 90 12.64 12.72 -2.61
CA LEU A 90 11.17 12.69 -2.73
C LEU A 90 10.61 11.40 -3.36
N GLY A 91 11.34 10.28 -3.35
CA GLY A 91 10.96 9.08 -4.10
C GLY A 91 9.60 8.51 -3.70
N THR A 92 9.29 8.45 -2.40
CA THR A 92 7.99 8.00 -1.91
C THR A 92 6.87 8.94 -2.36
N ALA A 93 7.10 10.26 -2.27
CA ALA A 93 6.12 11.25 -2.71
C ALA A 93 5.85 11.15 -4.21
N PHE A 94 6.86 10.84 -5.00
CA PHE A 94 6.76 10.72 -6.46
C PHE A 94 6.14 9.39 -6.91
N ALA A 95 6.42 8.28 -6.23
CA ALA A 95 5.86 6.97 -6.56
C ALA A 95 4.33 6.90 -6.31
N ARG A 96 3.84 7.58 -5.26
CA ARG A 96 2.42 7.53 -4.89
C ARG A 96 1.44 7.93 -5.98
N PRO A 97 1.64 9.02 -6.76
CA PRO A 97 0.76 9.38 -7.88
C PRO A 97 0.73 8.33 -8.98
N VAL A 98 1.86 7.71 -9.32
CA VAL A 98 1.96 6.65 -10.35
C VAL A 98 1.16 5.43 -9.90
N ILE A 99 1.39 4.96 -8.68
CA ILE A 99 0.64 3.85 -8.08
C ILE A 99 -0.84 4.19 -7.98
N GLY A 100 -1.19 5.39 -7.52
CA GLY A 100 -2.58 5.84 -7.38
C GLY A 100 -3.34 5.89 -8.71
N LYS A 101 -2.70 6.34 -9.79
CA LYS A 101 -3.27 6.30 -11.14
C LYS A 101 -3.59 4.86 -11.55
N LYS A 102 -2.64 3.95 -11.42
CA LYS A 102 -2.83 2.54 -11.77
C LYS A 102 -3.88 1.86 -10.90
N LEU A 103 -3.89 2.14 -9.60
CA LEU A 103 -4.90 1.64 -8.68
C LEU A 103 -6.31 2.06 -9.11
N ALA A 104 -6.49 3.31 -9.52
CA ALA A 104 -7.76 3.82 -10.04
C ALA A 104 -8.16 3.13 -11.36
N GLU A 105 -7.22 2.90 -12.28
CA GLU A 105 -7.45 2.17 -13.52
C GLU A 105 -7.91 0.73 -13.26
N ILE A 106 -7.23 0.02 -12.34
CA ILE A 106 -7.59 -1.34 -11.94
C ILE A 106 -8.95 -1.36 -11.26
N ALA A 107 -9.20 -0.44 -10.33
CA ALA A 107 -10.49 -0.33 -9.66
C ALA A 107 -11.63 -0.10 -10.65
N LEU A 108 -11.44 0.78 -11.63
CA LEU A 108 -12.40 1.00 -12.71
C LEU A 108 -12.62 -0.25 -13.57
N ALA A 109 -11.57 -1.02 -13.86
CA ALA A 109 -11.67 -2.25 -14.64
C ALA A 109 -12.41 -3.34 -13.86
N GLU A 110 -12.07 -3.55 -12.59
CA GLU A 110 -12.68 -4.55 -11.72
C GLU A 110 -14.15 -4.24 -11.37
N ILE A 111 -14.48 -2.94 -11.29
CA ILE A 111 -15.84 -2.47 -11.02
C ILE A 111 -16.69 -2.39 -12.30
N ARG A 112 -16.09 -2.33 -13.47
CA ARG A 112 -16.83 -2.25 -14.75
C ARG A 112 -17.82 -3.40 -14.99
N PHE A 113 -17.58 -4.58 -14.45
CA PHE A 113 -18.52 -5.70 -14.56
C PHE A 113 -19.83 -5.47 -13.80
N GLU A 114 -19.79 -4.70 -12.71
CA GLU A 114 -21.00 -4.32 -11.95
C GLU A 114 -21.57 -2.99 -12.43
N LEU A 115 -20.77 -2.15 -13.08
CA LEU A 115 -21.12 -0.80 -13.52
C LEU A 115 -21.38 -0.64 -15.02
N ALA A 116 -21.57 -1.73 -15.78
CA ALA A 116 -22.21 -1.63 -17.09
C ALA A 116 -23.57 -0.89 -17.03
N ILE A 117 -24.06 -0.65 -15.83
CA ILE A 117 -25.34 0.02 -15.53
C ILE A 117 -25.17 1.45 -14.98
N LYS A 118 -24.01 1.85 -14.45
CA LYS A 118 -23.77 3.23 -13.94
C LYS A 118 -22.57 3.88 -14.65
N ARG A 119 -22.92 4.56 -15.70
CA ARG A 119 -22.07 5.35 -16.58
C ARG A 119 -21.13 6.26 -15.78
N PHE A 120 -19.79 5.95 -15.78
CA PHE A 120 -18.70 6.78 -15.24
C PHE A 120 -18.66 6.94 -13.72
N ALA A 121 -17.70 6.32 -13.12
CA ALA A 121 -17.33 6.21 -11.70
C ALA A 121 -17.29 7.50 -10.81
N PRO A 122 -18.26 8.43 -10.85
CA PRO A 122 -18.29 9.52 -9.86
C PRO A 122 -18.59 9.04 -8.44
N ASN A 123 -18.75 7.72 -8.22
CA ASN A 123 -19.22 7.17 -6.96
C ASN A 123 -18.33 6.07 -6.37
N LEU A 124 -17.05 5.99 -6.73
CA LEU A 124 -16.10 5.16 -5.98
C LEU A 124 -16.00 5.72 -4.55
N LYS A 125 -16.44 4.94 -3.57
CA LYS A 125 -16.20 5.29 -2.18
C LYS A 125 -14.73 5.04 -1.86
N ILE A 126 -14.01 6.06 -1.43
CA ILE A 126 -12.68 5.92 -0.86
C ILE A 126 -12.85 5.53 0.60
N ILE A 127 -12.25 4.40 0.99
CA ILE A 127 -12.17 3.94 2.37
C ILE A 127 -10.74 4.16 2.83
N ALA A 128 -10.58 4.89 3.92
CA ALA A 128 -9.31 5.14 4.57
C ALA A 128 -9.41 4.60 6.01
N PRO A 129 -9.12 3.30 6.22
CA PRO A 129 -9.38 2.62 7.50
C PRO A 129 -8.81 3.34 8.70
N TRP A 130 -7.61 3.90 8.61
CA TRP A 130 -6.98 4.70 9.67
C TRP A 130 -7.78 5.93 10.13
N ARG A 131 -8.83 6.33 9.41
CA ARG A 131 -9.77 7.39 9.83
C ARG A 131 -11.01 6.84 10.53
N GLU A 132 -11.24 5.55 10.41
CA GLU A 132 -12.47 4.88 10.85
C GLU A 132 -12.20 3.88 11.98
N TRP A 133 -10.97 3.33 12.08
CA TRP A 133 -10.60 2.33 13.09
C TRP A 133 -10.12 2.97 14.41
N ASP A 134 -10.18 2.18 15.49
CA ASP A 134 -9.72 2.60 16.83
C ASP A 134 -8.26 2.27 17.13
N ILE A 135 -7.53 1.65 16.20
CA ILE A 135 -6.11 1.29 16.32
C ILE A 135 -5.28 2.57 16.24
N LYS A 136 -4.53 2.89 17.29
CA LYS A 136 -3.83 4.18 17.43
C LYS A 136 -2.32 4.07 17.50
N SER A 137 -1.79 2.87 17.64
CA SER A 137 -0.36 2.64 17.76
C SER A 137 0.07 1.41 16.98
N ARG A 138 1.35 1.36 16.66
CA ARG A 138 1.95 0.22 15.97
C ARG A 138 1.90 -1.06 16.79
N ASP A 139 1.95 -0.96 18.11
CA ASP A 139 1.78 -2.11 19.01
C ASP A 139 0.37 -2.68 18.91
N GLU A 140 -0.65 -1.82 18.87
CA GLU A 140 -2.03 -2.23 18.67
C GLU A 140 -2.26 -2.86 17.30
N GLU A 141 -1.55 -2.38 16.25
CA GLU A 141 -1.56 -3.00 14.92
C GLU A 141 -0.97 -4.41 14.94
N ILE A 142 0.13 -4.61 15.67
CA ILE A 142 0.74 -5.93 15.85
C ILE A 142 -0.20 -6.86 16.62
N ASP A 143 -0.79 -6.39 17.71
CA ASP A 143 -1.76 -7.17 18.49
C ASP A 143 -2.97 -7.58 17.65
N TYR A 144 -3.48 -6.67 16.83
CA TYR A 144 -4.58 -6.94 15.89
C TYR A 144 -4.15 -7.96 14.83
N ALA A 145 -2.97 -7.82 14.25
CA ALA A 145 -2.43 -8.75 13.27
C ALA A 145 -2.26 -10.17 13.85
N GLU A 146 -1.75 -10.28 15.08
CA GLU A 146 -1.60 -11.56 15.78
C GLU A 146 -2.96 -12.21 16.04
N ALA A 147 -3.94 -11.44 16.50
CA ALA A 147 -5.30 -11.93 16.77
C ALA A 147 -5.99 -12.48 15.50
N HIS A 148 -5.64 -11.94 14.32
CA HIS A 148 -6.21 -12.34 13.03
C HIS A 148 -5.30 -13.28 12.23
N ASN A 149 -4.22 -13.79 12.82
CA ASN A 149 -3.25 -14.69 12.17
C ASN A 149 -2.67 -14.10 10.87
N VAL A 150 -2.48 -12.79 10.81
CA VAL A 150 -1.85 -12.11 9.68
C VAL A 150 -0.35 -12.47 9.68
N PRO A 151 0.20 -13.03 8.57
CA PRO A 151 1.61 -13.41 8.53
C PRO A 151 2.50 -12.17 8.53
N LEU A 152 3.18 -11.90 9.63
CA LEU A 152 4.13 -10.79 9.76
C LEU A 152 5.57 -11.30 9.67
N LYS A 153 6.43 -10.55 8.95
CA LYS A 153 7.89 -10.75 8.94
C LYS A 153 8.60 -9.86 9.97
N ILE A 154 7.85 -8.97 10.61
CA ILE A 154 8.37 -7.97 11.56
C ILE A 154 8.12 -8.42 13.00
N THR A 155 9.05 -8.07 13.87
CA THR A 155 8.90 -8.19 15.32
C THR A 155 8.80 -6.79 15.91
N ARG A 156 8.43 -6.70 17.21
CA ARG A 156 8.42 -5.42 17.93
C ARG A 156 9.81 -4.75 17.98
N GLU A 157 10.87 -5.56 17.82
CA GLU A 157 12.25 -5.11 17.90
C GLU A 157 12.84 -4.70 16.53
N THR A 158 12.24 -5.15 15.43
CA THR A 158 12.79 -4.97 14.05
C THR A 158 11.74 -4.45 13.09
N ASN A 159 11.01 -3.41 13.48
CA ASN A 159 9.86 -2.98 12.74
C ASN A 159 10.08 -1.61 12.04
N TYR A 160 11.25 -1.41 11.45
CA TYR A 160 11.49 -0.25 10.59
C TYR A 160 10.58 -0.28 9.37
N SER A 161 10.00 0.86 9.05
CA SER A 161 9.35 1.07 7.75
C SER A 161 10.40 1.38 6.70
N LYS A 162 10.30 0.73 5.55
CA LYS A 162 11.19 0.92 4.41
C LYS A 162 10.38 1.27 3.18
N ASP A 163 10.73 2.38 2.54
CA ASP A 163 10.19 2.77 1.25
C ASP A 163 11.32 2.70 0.21
N LYS A 164 11.26 1.69 -0.65
CA LYS A 164 12.20 1.46 -1.73
C LYS A 164 11.54 1.57 -3.10
N ASN A 165 12.19 2.26 -4.01
CA ASN A 165 11.79 2.33 -5.42
C ASN A 165 13.03 2.60 -6.29
N LEU A 166 12.86 2.73 -7.60
CA LEU A 166 13.94 3.02 -8.55
C LEU A 166 14.73 4.30 -8.22
N TRP A 167 14.12 5.24 -7.51
CA TRP A 167 14.71 6.56 -7.29
C TRP A 167 15.45 6.67 -5.96
N HIS A 168 14.93 6.04 -4.91
CA HIS A 168 15.55 6.11 -3.59
C HIS A 168 15.09 5.02 -2.63
N LEU A 169 15.76 4.98 -1.50
CA LEU A 169 15.41 4.18 -0.32
C LEU A 169 15.31 5.10 0.89
N SER A 170 14.23 5.01 1.65
CA SER A 170 14.10 5.64 2.96
C SER A 170 13.75 4.64 4.05
N HIS A 171 14.14 4.96 5.27
CA HIS A 171 13.82 4.20 6.47
C HIS A 171 13.19 5.14 7.49
N GLU A 172 12.19 4.66 8.23
CA GLU A 172 11.55 5.41 9.31
C GLU A 172 11.07 4.46 10.42
N GLY A 173 10.79 5.01 11.59
CA GLY A 173 10.24 4.28 12.74
C GLY A 173 11.27 3.88 13.78
N LEU A 174 10.80 3.28 14.89
CA LEU A 174 11.59 2.82 16.04
C LEU A 174 12.52 3.92 16.60
N ASP A 175 13.79 3.55 16.84
CA ASP A 175 14.82 4.44 17.36
C ASP A 175 15.21 5.57 16.40
N LEU A 176 14.87 5.49 15.11
CA LEU A 176 15.02 6.59 14.15
C LEU A 176 14.07 7.77 14.42
N GLU A 177 13.05 7.59 15.23
CA GLU A 177 12.17 8.66 15.71
C GLU A 177 12.93 9.65 16.63
N ASP A 178 14.00 9.19 17.30
CA ASP A 178 14.90 10.05 18.05
C ASP A 178 16.11 10.44 17.19
N PRO A 179 16.24 11.73 16.80
CA PRO A 179 17.34 12.19 15.95
C PRO A 179 18.73 12.09 16.58
N ALA A 180 18.84 11.71 17.85
CA ALA A 180 20.12 11.42 18.52
C ALA A 180 20.67 10.02 18.18
N ASN A 181 19.84 9.14 17.62
CA ASN A 181 20.24 7.79 17.26
C ASN A 181 20.80 7.71 15.84
N GLU A 182 21.84 6.90 15.65
CA GLU A 182 22.38 6.62 14.34
C GLU A 182 21.49 5.59 13.60
N PRO A 183 21.26 5.79 12.27
CA PRO A 183 20.53 4.79 11.48
C PRO A 183 21.25 3.44 11.46
N GLN A 184 20.49 2.36 11.61
CA GLN A 184 21.00 1.00 11.42
C GLN A 184 20.89 0.64 9.94
N TYR A 185 22.02 0.40 9.28
CA TYR A 185 22.11 0.07 7.85
C TYR A 185 22.09 -1.44 7.59
#